data_47a8605756cce889ac12e8d28db8fe78
#
_entry.id   47a8605756cce889ac12e8d28db8fe78
#
_cell.length_a   1.000
_cell.length_b   1.000
_cell.length_c   1.000
_cell.angle_alpha   90.00
_cell.angle_beta   90.00
_cell.angle_gamma   90.00
#
_symmetry.space_group_name_H-M   'P 1'
#
loop_
_entity.id
_entity.type
_entity.pdbx_description
1 polymer ?
#
loop_
_entity_poly.entity_id
_entity_poly.type
_entity_poly.pdbx_seq_one_letter_code
_entity_poly.pdbx_strand_id
1 'polypeptide(L)'
;MNGTTQIQSYVKQLRDVTKSWNCSDVTYTTVRLEDFFADIKEQALGMVEIYHQKIDWKAEQSDKKVTIAYDPMFRAVMNMIQNAVEHTKENGIIYIDAKEQDGRLTFIVEDSGSGFTKEALLHGTEQFFMDDTSRNGKAHYGIGLFFAKTVAEKYGGGIKLSSSENTGGARVEIFFLSSQETS
;
A
#
# COMPACT_ATOMS: atom_id res chain seq x y z
N MET A 1 5.71 11.28 -22.08
CA MET A 1 4.56 10.39 -21.82
C MET A 1 3.32 11.07 -22.35
N ASN A 2 2.52 10.39 -23.19
CA ASN A 2 1.38 11.00 -23.87
C ASN A 2 0.21 11.16 -22.91
N GLY A 3 -0.48 12.32 -22.96
CA GLY A 3 -1.64 12.63 -22.09
C GLY A 3 -2.75 11.55 -22.11
N THR A 4 -2.88 10.78 -23.19
CA THR A 4 -3.82 9.66 -23.30
C THR A 4 -3.51 8.53 -22.30
N THR A 5 -2.24 8.21 -22.08
CA THR A 5 -1.82 7.16 -21.12
C THR A 5 -2.10 7.58 -19.68
N GLN A 6 -1.97 8.89 -19.39
CA GLN A 6 -2.27 9.45 -18.09
C GLN A 6 -3.77 9.39 -17.77
N ILE A 7 -4.62 9.77 -18.72
CA ILE A 7 -6.07 9.70 -18.56
C ILE A 7 -6.54 8.26 -18.37
N GLN A 8 -5.97 7.31 -19.10
CA GLN A 8 -6.30 5.89 -18.95
C GLN A 8 -5.91 5.34 -17.56
N SER A 9 -4.75 5.74 -17.03
CA SER A 9 -4.32 5.40 -15.67
C SER A 9 -5.29 5.97 -14.63
N TYR A 10 -5.69 7.23 -14.79
CA TYR A 10 -6.64 7.91 -13.92
C TYR A 10 -8.02 7.22 -13.92
N VAL A 11 -8.58 6.94 -15.10
CA VAL A 11 -9.87 6.23 -15.24
C VAL A 11 -9.79 4.84 -14.62
N LYS A 12 -8.63 4.15 -14.74
CA LYS A 12 -8.42 2.85 -14.10
C LYS A 12 -8.44 2.98 -12.57
N GLN A 13 -7.70 3.93 -11.99
CA GLN A 13 -7.66 4.15 -10.55
C GLN A 13 -9.03 4.55 -9.99
N LEU A 14 -9.76 5.45 -10.66
CA LEU A 14 -11.13 5.80 -10.28
C LEU A 14 -12.07 4.60 -10.35
N ARG A 15 -11.97 3.79 -11.41
CA ARG A 15 -12.77 2.56 -11.53
C ARG A 15 -12.47 1.59 -10.40
N ASP A 16 -11.22 1.51 -10.00
CA ASP A 16 -10.78 0.63 -8.93
C ASP A 16 -11.32 1.07 -7.57
N VAL A 17 -11.33 2.38 -7.29
CA VAL A 17 -11.96 2.96 -6.11
C VAL A 17 -13.48 2.71 -6.14
N THR A 18 -14.15 3.01 -7.25
CA THR A 18 -15.61 2.82 -7.37
C THR A 18 -16.01 1.35 -7.30
N LYS A 19 -15.20 0.44 -7.85
CA LYS A 19 -15.44 -1.01 -7.69
C LYS A 19 -15.28 -1.45 -6.23
N SER A 20 -14.31 -0.92 -5.49
CA SER A 20 -14.17 -1.24 -4.06
C SER A 20 -15.36 -0.75 -3.23
N TRP A 21 -16.02 0.32 -3.64
CA TRP A 21 -17.25 0.80 -3.00
C TRP A 21 -18.49 -0.03 -3.35
N ASN A 22 -18.61 -0.44 -4.61
CA ASN A 22 -19.80 -1.10 -5.13
C ASN A 22 -19.74 -2.64 -5.10
N CYS A 23 -18.64 -3.25 -4.61
CA CYS A 23 -18.55 -4.71 -4.49
C CYS A 23 -19.48 -5.20 -3.36
N SER A 24 -20.74 -5.45 -3.70
CA SER A 24 -21.64 -6.33 -2.95
C SER A 24 -21.11 -7.78 -2.90
N ASP A 25 -20.25 -8.15 -3.85
CA ASP A 25 -19.69 -9.51 -3.99
C ASP A 25 -18.17 -9.50 -3.75
N VAL A 26 -17.78 -9.28 -2.48
CA VAL A 26 -16.38 -9.50 -2.08
C VAL A 26 -16.14 -10.99 -2.00
N THR A 27 -15.26 -11.48 -2.85
CA THR A 27 -14.77 -12.86 -2.75
C THR A 27 -13.69 -12.94 -1.66
N TYR A 28 -14.03 -13.63 -0.57
CA TYR A 28 -13.05 -14.02 0.42
C TYR A 28 -12.36 -15.31 -0.04
N THR A 29 -11.05 -15.34 0.14
CA THR A 29 -10.22 -16.49 -0.25
C THR A 29 -9.40 -16.93 0.96
N THR A 30 -9.39 -18.23 1.23
CA THR A 30 -8.49 -18.80 2.23
C THR A 30 -7.15 -19.08 1.58
N VAL A 31 -6.11 -18.45 2.08
CA VAL A 31 -4.73 -18.57 1.58
C VAL A 31 -3.76 -18.84 2.73
N ARG A 32 -2.61 -19.44 2.42
CA ARG A 32 -1.51 -19.42 3.37
C ARG A 32 -0.94 -18.03 3.45
N LEU A 33 -0.64 -17.59 4.67
CA LEU A 33 -0.16 -16.23 4.90
C LEU A 33 1.17 -15.98 4.20
N GLU A 34 2.06 -16.97 4.20
CA GLU A 34 3.35 -16.89 3.51
C GLU A 34 3.21 -16.71 1.99
N ASP A 35 2.21 -17.32 1.34
CA ASP A 35 1.95 -17.17 -0.08
C ASP A 35 1.50 -15.72 -0.39
N PHE A 36 0.61 -15.17 0.43
CA PHE A 36 0.16 -13.78 0.28
C PHE A 36 1.32 -12.77 0.44
N PHE A 37 2.21 -13.01 1.41
CA PHE A 37 3.40 -12.18 1.59
C PHE A 37 4.40 -12.33 0.45
N ALA A 38 4.55 -13.57 -0.08
CA ALA A 38 5.45 -13.83 -1.20
C ALA A 38 4.99 -13.10 -2.48
N ASP A 39 3.69 -13.11 -2.77
CA ASP A 39 3.13 -12.42 -3.94
C ASP A 39 3.35 -10.90 -3.88
N ILE A 40 3.14 -10.30 -2.70
CA ILE A 40 3.42 -8.87 -2.48
C ILE A 40 4.91 -8.58 -2.67
N LYS A 41 5.79 -9.41 -2.08
CA LYS A 41 7.24 -9.26 -2.18
C LYS A 41 7.72 -9.34 -3.62
N GLU A 42 7.25 -10.32 -4.38
CA GLU A 42 7.63 -10.51 -5.78
C GLU A 42 7.29 -9.28 -6.61
N GLN A 43 6.06 -8.76 -6.47
CA GLN A 43 5.65 -7.58 -7.21
C GLN A 43 6.39 -6.32 -6.77
N ALA A 44 6.66 -6.17 -5.47
CA ALA A 44 7.43 -5.04 -4.94
C ALA A 44 8.89 -5.04 -5.45
N LEU A 45 9.52 -6.21 -5.52
CA LEU A 45 10.88 -6.35 -6.09
C LEU A 45 10.93 -5.90 -7.54
N GLY A 46 9.96 -6.28 -8.37
CA GLY A 46 9.86 -5.82 -9.76
C GLY A 46 9.70 -4.30 -9.87
N MET A 47 8.99 -3.66 -8.92
CA MET A 47 8.84 -2.20 -8.90
C MET A 47 10.16 -1.49 -8.62
N VAL A 48 10.87 -1.88 -7.55
CA VAL A 48 12.10 -1.18 -7.13
C VAL A 48 13.25 -1.36 -8.12
N GLU A 49 13.28 -2.47 -8.86
CA GLU A 49 14.26 -2.71 -9.90
C GLU A 49 14.19 -1.63 -11.00
N ILE A 50 12.98 -1.26 -11.42
CA ILE A 50 12.76 -0.21 -12.45
C ILE A 50 13.31 1.15 -12.00
N TYR A 51 13.28 1.43 -10.70
CA TYR A 51 13.73 2.70 -10.11
C TYR A 51 15.13 2.63 -9.52
N HIS A 52 15.85 1.52 -9.71
CA HIS A 52 17.18 1.29 -9.14
C HIS A 52 17.24 1.49 -7.63
N GLN A 53 16.21 1.02 -6.93
CA GLN A 53 16.08 1.09 -5.48
C GLN A 53 16.26 -0.29 -4.84
N LYS A 54 16.25 -0.35 -3.51
CA LYS A 54 16.39 -1.59 -2.74
C LYS A 54 15.21 -1.78 -1.80
N ILE A 55 14.87 -3.04 -1.52
CA ILE A 55 13.92 -3.43 -0.48
C ILE A 55 14.65 -4.17 0.63
N ASP A 56 14.39 -3.78 1.87
CA ASP A 56 14.60 -4.60 3.05
C ASP A 56 13.24 -5.18 3.48
N TRP A 57 13.05 -6.47 3.22
CA TRP A 57 11.80 -7.18 3.45
C TRP A 57 11.88 -8.00 4.72
N LYS A 58 11.00 -7.73 5.67
CA LYS A 58 10.78 -8.53 6.86
C LYS A 58 9.33 -9.01 6.85
N ALA A 59 9.14 -10.31 6.91
CA ALA A 59 7.82 -10.90 7.07
C ALA A 59 7.91 -12.04 8.06
N GLU A 60 6.90 -12.15 8.89
CA GLU A 60 6.74 -13.28 9.77
C GLU A 60 6.55 -14.56 8.94
N GLN A 61 7.35 -15.59 9.21
CA GLN A 61 7.16 -16.89 8.61
C GLN A 61 6.01 -17.59 9.33
N SER A 62 4.95 -17.92 8.58
CA SER A 62 3.77 -18.57 9.15
C SER A 62 3.08 -19.40 8.08
N ASP A 63 2.88 -20.68 8.37
CA ASP A 63 2.06 -21.59 7.57
C ASP A 63 0.55 -21.44 7.81
N LYS A 64 0.19 -20.47 8.66
CA LYS A 64 -1.18 -20.15 9.03
C LYS A 64 -2.03 -19.84 7.80
N LYS A 65 -3.22 -20.42 7.78
CA LYS A 65 -4.25 -20.07 6.80
C LYS A 65 -5.12 -18.94 7.33
N VAL A 66 -5.34 -17.95 6.48
CA VAL A 66 -6.20 -16.80 6.77
C VAL A 66 -7.23 -16.63 5.66
N THR A 67 -8.44 -16.23 6.02
CA THR A 67 -9.47 -15.90 5.05
C THR A 67 -9.51 -14.38 4.90
N ILE A 68 -9.17 -13.90 3.72
CA ILE A 68 -9.00 -12.47 3.40
C ILE A 68 -9.70 -12.10 2.09
N ALA A 69 -9.99 -10.83 1.92
CA ALA A 69 -10.36 -10.23 0.65
C ALA A 69 -9.08 -9.97 -0.16
N TYR A 70 -8.58 -11.03 -0.83
CA TYR A 70 -7.24 -11.06 -1.43
C TYR A 70 -6.96 -9.86 -2.33
N ASP A 71 -7.70 -9.70 -3.42
CA ASP A 71 -7.43 -8.67 -4.42
C ASP A 71 -7.46 -7.23 -3.88
N PRO A 72 -8.49 -6.79 -3.13
CA PRO A 72 -8.48 -5.44 -2.60
C PRO A 72 -7.39 -5.20 -1.57
N MET A 73 -7.09 -6.17 -0.67
CA MET A 73 -6.02 -6.02 0.32
C MET A 73 -4.64 -5.99 -0.34
N PHE A 74 -4.39 -6.89 -1.31
CA PHE A 74 -3.16 -6.88 -2.11
C PHE A 74 -2.93 -5.51 -2.77
N ARG A 75 -3.96 -4.98 -3.43
CA ARG A 75 -3.87 -3.67 -4.10
C ARG A 75 -3.68 -2.51 -3.14
N ALA A 76 -4.29 -2.57 -1.96
CA ALA A 76 -4.10 -1.54 -0.94
C ALA A 76 -2.64 -1.48 -0.48
N VAL A 77 -2.03 -2.64 -0.21
CA VAL A 77 -0.61 -2.73 0.17
C VAL A 77 0.29 -2.27 -0.99
N MET A 78 0.00 -2.69 -2.23
CA MET A 78 0.78 -2.26 -3.39
C MET A 78 0.71 -0.76 -3.64
N ASN A 79 -0.42 -0.09 -3.37
CA ASN A 79 -0.50 1.39 -3.43
C ASN A 79 0.41 2.08 -2.41
N MET A 80 0.56 1.50 -1.21
CA MET A 80 1.51 2.03 -0.20
C MET A 80 2.96 1.88 -0.68
N ILE A 81 3.29 0.67 -1.19
CA ILE A 81 4.64 0.38 -1.70
C ILE A 81 4.95 1.28 -2.88
N GLN A 82 4.02 1.45 -3.82
CA GLN A 82 4.19 2.34 -4.94
C GLN A 82 4.44 3.78 -4.49
N ASN A 83 3.69 4.28 -3.50
CA ASN A 83 3.92 5.61 -2.93
C ASN A 83 5.35 5.74 -2.38
N ALA A 84 5.84 4.74 -1.64
CA ALA A 84 7.21 4.72 -1.13
C ALA A 84 8.25 4.73 -2.27
N VAL A 85 8.06 3.90 -3.32
CA VAL A 85 8.94 3.85 -4.50
C VAL A 85 9.03 5.22 -5.19
N GLU A 86 7.92 5.91 -5.33
CA GLU A 86 7.84 7.20 -6.01
C GLU A 86 8.53 8.34 -5.27
N HIS A 87 8.51 8.29 -3.94
CA HIS A 87 9.13 9.28 -3.07
C HIS A 87 10.57 8.94 -2.66
N THR A 88 11.03 7.72 -2.94
CA THR A 88 12.41 7.29 -2.70
C THR A 88 13.31 7.66 -3.90
N LYS A 89 14.50 8.17 -3.62
CA LYS A 89 15.51 8.47 -4.66
C LYS A 89 16.13 7.18 -5.20
N GLU A 90 16.76 7.28 -6.36
CA GLU A 90 17.63 6.23 -6.89
C GLU A 90 18.67 5.78 -5.85
N ASN A 91 18.91 4.47 -5.76
CA ASN A 91 19.73 3.81 -4.73
C ASN A 91 19.20 3.92 -3.29
N GLY A 92 18.01 4.51 -3.05
CA GLY A 92 17.36 4.53 -1.77
C GLY A 92 16.82 3.16 -1.35
N ILE A 93 16.40 3.05 -0.10
CA ILE A 93 15.92 1.80 0.50
C ILE A 93 14.49 1.97 0.98
N ILE A 94 13.67 0.95 0.73
CA ILE A 94 12.31 0.82 1.23
C ILE A 94 12.28 -0.37 2.19
N TYR A 95 11.86 -0.14 3.42
CA TYR A 95 11.71 -1.16 4.45
C TYR A 95 10.24 -1.59 4.49
N ILE A 96 10.01 -2.89 4.43
CA ILE A 96 8.66 -3.46 4.49
C ILE A 96 8.64 -4.50 5.61
N ASP A 97 7.73 -4.32 6.56
CA ASP A 97 7.45 -5.29 7.63
C ASP A 97 6.00 -5.78 7.47
N ALA A 98 5.82 -7.11 7.44
CA ALA A 98 4.53 -7.75 7.30
C ALA A 98 4.34 -8.82 8.37
N LYS A 99 3.24 -8.73 9.12
CA LYS A 99 2.92 -9.68 10.20
C LYS A 99 1.43 -9.87 10.38
N GLU A 100 1.08 -11.00 10.95
CA GLU A 100 -0.27 -11.28 11.43
C GLU A 100 -0.21 -11.62 12.93
N GLN A 101 -1.01 -10.93 13.70
CA GLN A 101 -1.13 -11.18 15.13
C GLN A 101 -2.59 -11.03 15.56
N ASP A 102 -3.12 -12.05 16.20
CA ASP A 102 -4.46 -12.07 16.80
C ASP A 102 -5.58 -11.69 15.81
N GLY A 103 -5.50 -12.16 14.56
CA GLY A 103 -6.47 -11.84 13.52
C GLY A 103 -6.26 -10.47 12.88
N ARG A 104 -5.17 -9.79 13.19
CA ARG A 104 -4.78 -8.51 12.61
C ARG A 104 -3.60 -8.67 11.67
N LEU A 105 -3.84 -8.49 10.39
CA LEU A 105 -2.83 -8.48 9.34
C LEU A 105 -2.31 -7.05 9.16
N THR A 106 -1.04 -6.82 9.45
CA THR A 106 -0.42 -5.49 9.45
C THR A 106 0.74 -5.43 8.46
N PHE A 107 0.79 -4.35 7.68
CA PHE A 107 1.93 -4.00 6.83
C PHE A 107 2.43 -2.61 7.22
N ILE A 108 3.75 -2.50 7.31
CA ILE A 108 4.46 -1.24 7.55
C ILE A 108 5.40 -1.03 6.38
N VAL A 109 5.32 0.14 5.76
CA VAL A 109 6.22 0.55 4.67
C VAL A 109 6.91 1.83 5.11
N GLU A 110 8.22 1.81 5.16
CA GLU A 110 9.07 2.97 5.47
C GLU A 110 9.99 3.25 4.28
N ASP A 111 10.09 4.49 3.87
CA ASP A 111 10.98 4.90 2.80
C ASP A 111 12.13 5.77 3.30
N SER A 112 13.17 5.90 2.49
CA SER A 112 14.31 6.80 2.73
C SER A 112 14.19 8.12 1.97
N GLY A 113 12.97 8.55 1.65
CA GLY A 113 12.67 9.80 0.96
C GLY A 113 12.65 11.03 1.88
N SER A 114 11.95 12.07 1.45
CA SER A 114 11.85 13.33 2.19
C SER A 114 10.87 13.30 3.37
N GLY A 115 10.11 12.21 3.52
CA GLY A 115 9.03 12.12 4.51
C GLY A 115 7.77 12.87 4.10
N PHE A 116 6.76 12.83 4.96
CA PHE A 116 5.52 13.57 4.79
C PHE A 116 5.66 15.02 5.28
N THR A 117 5.06 15.96 4.56
CA THR A 117 4.83 17.31 5.08
C THR A 117 3.77 17.29 6.18
N LYS A 118 3.61 18.40 6.92
CA LYS A 118 2.54 18.51 7.92
C LYS A 118 1.16 18.37 7.31
N GLU A 119 0.94 18.95 6.12
CA GLU A 119 -0.29 18.81 5.36
C GLU A 119 -0.52 17.36 4.93
N ALA A 120 0.52 16.67 4.44
CA ALA A 120 0.41 15.26 4.04
C ALA A 120 0.11 14.33 5.22
N LEU A 121 0.61 14.62 6.42
CA LEU A 121 0.26 13.87 7.63
C LEU A 121 -1.22 14.04 8.02
N LEU A 122 -1.81 15.20 7.77
CA LEU A 122 -3.20 15.50 8.10
C LEU A 122 -4.17 15.04 7.02
N HIS A 123 -3.82 15.22 5.76
CA HIS A 123 -4.74 15.09 4.62
C HIS A 123 -4.31 14.03 3.59
N GLY A 124 -3.12 13.41 3.73
CA GLY A 124 -2.52 12.51 2.74
C GLY A 124 -3.34 11.26 2.40
N THR A 125 -4.34 10.93 3.21
CA THR A 125 -5.31 9.87 2.92
C THR A 125 -6.66 10.39 2.44
N GLU A 126 -6.79 11.69 2.17
CA GLU A 126 -8.00 12.26 1.58
C GLU A 126 -7.97 12.10 0.06
N GLN A 127 -9.15 12.03 -0.52
CA GLN A 127 -9.30 11.87 -1.96
C GLN A 127 -8.75 13.11 -2.70
N PHE A 128 -7.90 12.87 -3.69
CA PHE A 128 -7.26 13.91 -4.51
C PHE A 128 -6.27 14.83 -3.76
N PHE A 129 -5.87 14.46 -2.56
CA PHE A 129 -4.81 15.21 -1.90
C PHE A 129 -3.48 14.98 -2.63
N MET A 130 -2.84 16.07 -3.00
CA MET A 130 -1.50 16.11 -3.60
C MET A 130 -0.70 17.20 -2.93
N ASP A 131 0.43 16.86 -2.37
CA ASP A 131 1.39 17.83 -1.85
C ASP A 131 2.03 18.64 -2.99
N ASP A 132 2.35 19.90 -2.75
CA ASP A 132 2.98 20.77 -3.74
C ASP A 132 4.32 20.23 -4.27
N THR A 133 5.03 19.44 -3.47
CA THR A 133 6.26 18.74 -3.86
C THR A 133 6.04 17.63 -4.91
N SER A 134 4.82 17.10 -4.99
CA SER A 134 4.43 16.01 -5.91
C SER A 134 4.02 16.52 -7.30
N ARG A 135 3.82 17.82 -7.48
CA ARG A 135 3.34 18.43 -8.75
C ARG A 135 4.36 18.43 -9.88
N ASN A 136 5.63 18.14 -9.61
CA ASN A 136 6.70 18.14 -10.62
C ASN A 136 6.72 16.87 -11.46
N GLY A 137 5.70 16.64 -12.29
CA GLY A 137 5.81 15.82 -13.49
C GLY A 137 5.49 14.34 -13.40
N LYS A 138 5.14 13.80 -12.25
CA LYS A 138 4.62 12.41 -12.13
C LYS A 138 3.11 12.44 -11.95
N ALA A 139 2.40 11.66 -12.76
CA ALA A 139 0.93 11.64 -12.79
C ALA A 139 0.34 10.88 -11.59
N HIS A 140 0.50 11.41 -10.38
CA HIS A 140 -0.13 10.89 -9.18
C HIS A 140 -1.31 11.79 -8.83
N TYR A 141 -2.47 11.19 -8.70
CA TYR A 141 -3.74 11.89 -8.53
C TYR A 141 -4.23 11.91 -7.08
N GLY A 142 -3.35 11.59 -6.10
CA GLY A 142 -3.74 11.53 -4.70
C GLY A 142 -4.82 10.48 -4.39
N ILE A 143 -4.84 9.36 -5.13
CA ILE A 143 -5.86 8.31 -4.99
C ILE A 143 -5.30 7.08 -4.29
N GLY A 144 -3.98 6.83 -4.36
CA GLY A 144 -3.38 5.59 -3.86
C GLY A 144 -3.58 5.34 -2.36
N LEU A 145 -3.21 6.30 -1.51
CA LEU A 145 -3.39 6.19 -0.05
C LEU A 145 -4.85 6.30 0.36
N PHE A 146 -5.66 7.09 -0.36
CA PHE A 146 -7.12 7.12 -0.16
C PHE A 146 -7.75 5.75 -0.45
N PHE A 147 -7.36 5.07 -1.55
CA PHE A 147 -7.81 3.72 -1.84
C PHE A 147 -7.39 2.74 -0.73
N ALA A 148 -6.12 2.79 -0.29
CA ALA A 148 -5.62 1.94 0.78
C ALA A 148 -6.41 2.13 2.08
N LYS A 149 -6.70 3.39 2.46
CA LYS A 149 -7.56 3.72 3.61
C LYS A 149 -8.97 3.13 3.47
N THR A 150 -9.61 3.37 2.32
CA THR A 150 -10.98 2.90 2.06
C THR A 150 -11.07 1.36 2.17
N VAL A 151 -10.09 0.65 1.63
CA VAL A 151 -10.02 -0.81 1.74
C VAL A 151 -9.78 -1.23 3.19
N ALA A 152 -8.83 -0.61 3.89
CA ALA A 152 -8.54 -0.95 5.28
C ALA A 152 -9.78 -0.79 6.17
N GLU A 153 -10.47 0.35 6.10
CA GLU A 153 -11.68 0.64 6.86
C GLU A 153 -12.82 -0.36 6.53
N LYS A 154 -13.00 -0.71 5.24
CA LYS A 154 -13.99 -1.69 4.80
C LYS A 154 -13.79 -3.07 5.43
N TYR A 155 -12.54 -3.45 5.68
CA TYR A 155 -12.18 -4.75 6.28
C TYR A 155 -11.78 -4.64 7.75
N GLY A 156 -12.39 -3.70 8.46
CA GLY A 156 -12.30 -3.55 9.91
C GLY A 156 -10.96 -3.03 10.42
N GLY A 157 -10.14 -2.54 9.51
CA GLY A 157 -8.81 -2.04 9.80
C GLY A 157 -8.70 -0.52 9.70
N GLY A 158 -7.50 -0.06 9.37
CA GLY A 158 -7.21 1.37 9.21
C GLY A 158 -5.81 1.61 8.65
N ILE A 159 -5.50 2.87 8.41
CA ILE A 159 -4.20 3.33 7.93
C ILE A 159 -3.67 4.47 8.82
N LYS A 160 -2.36 4.52 9.01
CA LYS A 160 -1.67 5.58 9.76
C LYS A 160 -0.47 6.08 8.98
N LEU A 161 -0.35 7.40 8.88
CA LEU A 161 0.82 8.08 8.33
C LEU A 161 1.66 8.67 9.47
N SER A 162 2.97 8.55 9.34
CA SER A 162 3.93 9.14 10.30
C SER A 162 5.29 9.33 9.62
N SER A 163 6.22 9.99 10.30
CA SER A 163 7.62 9.98 9.91
C SER A 163 8.30 8.70 10.39
N SER A 164 9.24 8.19 9.59
CA SER A 164 10.09 7.07 10.00
C SER A 164 11.23 7.58 10.89
N GLU A 165 11.33 7.02 12.09
CA GLU A 165 12.46 7.30 13.00
C GLU A 165 13.77 6.64 12.51
N ASN A 166 13.65 5.56 11.71
CA ASN A 166 14.80 4.80 11.22
C ASN A 166 15.47 5.47 10.01
N THR A 167 14.66 6.05 9.11
CA THR A 167 15.14 6.56 7.82
C THR A 167 15.05 8.08 7.71
N GLY A 168 14.24 8.73 8.54
CA GLY A 168 13.85 10.13 8.38
C GLY A 168 12.84 10.38 7.25
N GLY A 169 12.46 9.34 6.50
CA GLY A 169 11.47 9.39 5.43
C GLY A 169 10.03 9.21 5.91
N ALA A 170 9.15 8.77 5.01
CA ALA A 170 7.76 8.49 5.36
C ALA A 170 7.60 7.08 5.95
N ARG A 171 6.59 6.92 6.80
CA ARG A 171 6.14 5.64 7.35
C ARG A 171 4.63 5.55 7.21
N VAL A 172 4.19 4.52 6.51
CA VAL A 172 2.78 4.17 6.34
C VAL A 172 2.53 2.81 6.99
N GLU A 173 1.56 2.75 7.88
CA GLU A 173 1.09 1.51 8.49
C GLU A 173 -0.35 1.27 8.09
N ILE A 174 -0.65 0.10 7.54
CA ILE A 174 -2.00 -0.36 7.24
C ILE A 174 -2.26 -1.66 7.97
N PHE A 175 -3.49 -1.84 8.45
CA PHE A 175 -3.91 -3.12 8.98
C PHE A 175 -5.32 -3.47 8.52
N PHE A 176 -5.59 -4.77 8.50
CA PHE A 176 -6.88 -5.38 8.19
C PHE A 176 -7.22 -6.41 9.26
N LEU A 177 -8.49 -6.66 9.47
CA LEU A 177 -8.91 -7.83 10.24
C LEU A 177 -9.04 -9.02 9.29
N SER A 178 -8.42 -10.13 9.65
CA SER A 178 -8.58 -11.42 8.98
C SER A 178 -9.45 -12.33 9.83
N SER A 179 -10.28 -13.15 9.20
CA SER A 179 -10.92 -14.25 9.90
C SER A 179 -9.99 -15.46 9.90
N GLN A 180 -9.81 -16.05 11.08
CA GLN A 180 -9.11 -17.33 11.21
C GLN A 180 -10.11 -18.46 10.91
N GLU A 181 -9.69 -19.48 10.17
CA GLU A 181 -10.42 -20.75 10.23
C GLU A 181 -10.23 -21.31 11.65
N THR A 182 -11.30 -21.29 12.44
CA THR A 182 -11.36 -22.11 13.65
C THR A 182 -11.35 -23.57 13.21
N SER A 183 -10.24 -24.25 13.49
CA SER A 183 -10.07 -25.71 13.29
C SER A 183 -11.09 -26.48 14.09
#